data_dfbea18424fa1712739734fb0a96c075
#
_entry.id   dfbea18424fa1712739734fb0a96c075
#
_cell.length_a   1.000
_cell.length_b   1.000
_cell.length_c   1.000
_cell.angle_alpha   90.00
_cell.angle_beta   90.00
_cell.angle_gamma   90.00
#
_symmetry.space_group_name_H-M   'P 1'
#
loop_
_entity.id
_entity.type
_entity.pdbx_description
1 polymer ?
#
loop_
_entity_poly.entity_id
_entity_poly.type
_entity_poly.pdbx_seq_one_letter_code
_entity_poly.pdbx_strand_id
1 'polypeptide(L)'
;AMGIAQTLQEKVIKDNWEGEPCPVEHTVICSLDKDMLQVPGWHYQWEIQGTGSTGKKWIKEASKTLVDPLQGMFNFYWQLVMGDRADNVPGYDGKMRATVPKFLEVHYENMQQLESEQELFNYVLEIYQLPILQMLQHGACLWIQRCEGDNWLQRGKQLLTNTPLERSIMVEPGPLDDLIHSSLPLFEPEHGVGNLSTTP
;
A
#
# COMPACT_ATOMS: atom_id res chain seq x y z
N ALA A 1 -6.08 -5.84 -5.36
CA ALA A 1 -6.94 -5.56 -6.52
C ALA A 1 -6.33 -4.49 -7.46
N MET A 2 -5.59 -3.53 -6.93
CA MET A 2 -5.12 -2.37 -7.72
C MET A 2 -3.76 -2.61 -8.39
N GLY A 3 -2.85 -3.37 -7.79
CA GLY A 3 -1.63 -3.82 -8.50
C GLY A 3 -1.97 -4.71 -9.70
N ILE A 4 -3.07 -5.47 -9.61
CA ILE A 4 -3.62 -6.21 -10.75
C ILE A 4 -4.08 -5.25 -11.85
N ALA A 5 -4.69 -4.10 -11.49
CA ALA A 5 -5.10 -3.11 -12.48
C ALA A 5 -3.90 -2.49 -13.21
N GLN A 6 -2.81 -2.20 -12.52
CA GLN A 6 -1.58 -1.70 -13.15
C GLN A 6 -0.95 -2.78 -14.04
N THR A 7 -0.83 -4.02 -13.57
CA THR A 7 -0.32 -5.14 -14.36
C THR A 7 -1.21 -5.44 -15.58
N LEU A 8 -2.54 -5.34 -15.43
CA LEU A 8 -3.48 -5.46 -16.55
C LEU A 8 -3.36 -4.28 -17.52
N GLN A 9 -3.16 -3.07 -17.01
CA GLN A 9 -2.94 -1.88 -17.82
C GLN A 9 -1.63 -1.99 -18.60
N GLU A 10 -0.55 -2.41 -17.95
CA GLU A 10 0.73 -2.69 -18.62
C GLU A 10 0.59 -3.79 -19.69
N LYS A 11 -0.16 -4.86 -19.37
CA LYS A 11 -0.43 -5.93 -20.32
C LYS A 11 -1.30 -5.45 -21.50
N VAL A 12 -2.38 -4.71 -21.24
CA VAL A 12 -3.26 -4.17 -22.29
C VAL A 12 -2.50 -3.19 -23.17
N ILE A 13 -1.64 -2.34 -22.60
CA ILE A 13 -0.79 -1.43 -23.36
C ILE A 13 0.21 -2.23 -24.18
N LYS A 14 0.85 -3.24 -23.59
CA LYS A 14 1.80 -4.12 -24.28
C LYS A 14 1.16 -4.89 -25.43
N ASP A 15 -0.05 -5.39 -25.24
CA ASP A 15 -0.77 -6.19 -26.24
C ASP A 15 -1.35 -5.33 -27.40
N ASN A 16 -1.57 -4.03 -27.15
CA ASN A 16 -2.15 -3.11 -28.15
C ASN A 16 -1.12 -2.13 -28.76
N TRP A 17 0.11 -2.10 -28.23
CA TRP A 17 1.18 -1.25 -28.73
C TRP A 17 2.13 -2.10 -29.58
N GLU A 18 2.22 -1.83 -30.87
CA GLU A 18 3.01 -2.60 -31.83
C GLU A 18 4.51 -2.65 -31.48
N GLY A 19 4.88 -3.56 -30.56
CA GLY A 19 6.24 -4.05 -30.38
C GLY A 19 7.08 -3.40 -29.30
N GLU A 20 6.71 -2.25 -28.71
CA GLU A 20 7.47 -1.63 -27.60
C GLU A 20 6.61 -1.57 -26.32
N PRO A 21 7.14 -1.95 -25.14
CA PRO A 21 6.42 -1.78 -23.89
C PRO A 21 6.20 -0.29 -23.65
N CYS A 22 4.96 0.13 -23.38
CA CYS A 22 4.68 1.51 -23.01
C CYS A 22 5.42 1.83 -21.71
N PRO A 23 6.30 2.83 -21.69
CA PRO A 23 6.99 3.24 -20.48
C PRO A 23 5.97 3.59 -19.36
N VAL A 24 6.28 3.25 -18.12
CA VAL A 24 5.42 3.53 -16.95
C VAL A 24 5.07 5.02 -16.86
N GLU A 25 5.97 5.88 -17.33
CA GLU A 25 5.76 7.33 -17.43
C GLU A 25 4.62 7.74 -18.40
N HIS A 26 4.19 6.86 -19.28
CA HIS A 26 3.07 7.12 -20.20
C HIS A 26 1.72 6.61 -19.66
N THR A 27 1.73 6.01 -18.47
CA THR A 27 0.50 5.56 -17.81
C THR A 27 0.11 6.51 -16.69
N VAL A 28 -1.18 6.64 -16.42
CA VAL A 28 -1.72 7.51 -15.36
C VAL A 28 -2.74 6.73 -14.54
N ILE A 29 -2.53 6.66 -13.24
CA ILE A 29 -3.50 6.12 -12.31
C ILE A 29 -4.50 7.24 -11.99
N CYS A 30 -5.75 7.04 -12.37
CA CYS A 30 -6.83 7.98 -12.08
C CYS A 30 -7.63 7.49 -10.87
N SER A 31 -7.44 8.15 -9.71
CA SER A 31 -8.14 7.77 -8.47
C SER A 31 -8.21 8.95 -7.51
N LEU A 32 -9.27 9.03 -6.71
CA LEU A 32 -9.36 9.91 -5.55
C LEU A 32 -8.86 9.27 -4.26
N ASP A 33 -8.62 7.97 -4.32
CA ASP A 33 -8.13 7.21 -3.18
C ASP A 33 -6.65 7.56 -2.93
N LYS A 34 -6.35 8.04 -1.74
CA LYS A 34 -5.00 8.40 -1.30
C LYS A 34 -4.06 7.19 -1.25
N ASP A 35 -4.62 5.99 -1.04
CA ASP A 35 -3.85 4.78 -0.85
C ASP A 35 -3.16 4.36 -2.16
N MET A 36 -3.74 4.77 -3.29
CA MET A 36 -3.12 4.62 -4.61
C MET A 36 -1.75 5.29 -4.73
N LEU A 37 -1.48 6.33 -3.94
CA LEU A 37 -0.19 7.01 -3.92
C LEU A 37 0.96 6.14 -3.35
N GLN A 38 0.68 4.93 -2.91
CA GLN A 38 1.70 3.92 -2.63
C GLN A 38 2.32 3.33 -3.92
N VAL A 39 1.62 3.42 -5.04
CA VAL A 39 2.05 2.84 -6.32
C VAL A 39 2.85 3.89 -7.09
N PRO A 40 4.12 3.63 -7.47
CA PRO A 40 4.90 4.55 -8.27
C PRO A 40 4.27 4.80 -9.66
N GLY A 41 4.44 6.02 -10.18
CA GLY A 41 3.93 6.43 -11.48
C GLY A 41 3.16 7.74 -11.45
N TRP A 42 2.54 8.09 -12.58
CA TRP A 42 1.69 9.26 -12.66
C TRP A 42 0.32 9.00 -12.04
N HIS A 43 -0.14 9.95 -11.20
CA HIS A 43 -1.45 9.96 -10.58
C HIS A 43 -2.23 11.18 -11.02
N TYR A 44 -3.50 11.00 -11.35
CA TYR A 44 -4.45 12.06 -11.61
C TYR A 44 -5.63 11.95 -10.66
N GLN A 45 -5.84 13.02 -9.88
CA GLN A 45 -7.03 13.21 -9.05
C GLN A 45 -7.87 14.31 -9.67
N TRP A 46 -9.12 13.99 -10.04
CA TRP A 46 -10.01 14.98 -10.61
C TRP A 46 -10.60 15.91 -9.54
N GLU A 47 -11.10 17.05 -10.01
CA GLU A 47 -11.79 18.01 -9.13
C GLU A 47 -12.97 17.33 -8.42
N ILE A 48 -13.09 17.59 -7.12
CA ILE A 48 -14.24 17.21 -6.32
C ILE A 48 -14.79 18.43 -5.58
N GLN A 49 -16.10 18.47 -5.42
CA GLN A 49 -16.79 19.50 -4.68
C GLN A 49 -17.63 18.85 -3.58
N GLY A 50 -17.75 19.52 -2.46
CA GLY A 50 -18.53 19.06 -1.34
C GLY A 50 -19.07 20.19 -0.50
N THR A 51 -19.91 19.83 0.45
CA THR A 51 -20.45 20.77 1.44
C THR A 51 -20.05 20.25 2.82
N GLY A 52 -19.33 21.07 3.58
CA GLY A 52 -18.97 20.75 4.96
C GLY A 52 -20.18 20.73 5.90
N SER A 53 -20.00 20.19 7.09
CA SER A 53 -21.03 20.07 8.13
C SER A 53 -21.65 21.43 8.53
N THR A 54 -20.93 22.53 8.29
CA THR A 54 -21.39 23.92 8.53
C THR A 54 -22.14 24.52 7.34
N GLY A 55 -22.40 23.74 6.27
CA GLY A 55 -23.01 24.23 5.03
C GLY A 55 -22.05 24.98 4.09
N LYS A 56 -20.77 25.14 4.48
CA LYS A 56 -19.76 25.79 3.63
C LYS A 56 -19.37 24.86 2.49
N LYS A 57 -19.50 25.34 1.27
CA LYS A 57 -19.00 24.64 0.07
C LYS A 57 -17.48 24.66 0.03
N TRP A 58 -16.90 23.56 -0.44
CA TRP A 58 -15.45 23.47 -0.68
C TRP A 58 -15.20 22.80 -2.04
N ILE A 59 -14.08 23.12 -2.63
CA ILE A 59 -13.59 22.55 -3.88
C ILE A 59 -12.18 22.06 -3.60
N LYS A 60 -11.88 20.81 -3.98
CA LYS A 60 -10.52 20.29 -4.12
C LYS A 60 -10.24 20.24 -5.61
N GLU A 61 -9.31 21.06 -6.06
CA GLU A 61 -8.92 21.15 -7.46
C GLU A 61 -8.30 19.85 -7.96
N ALA A 62 -8.38 19.63 -9.27
CA ALA A 62 -7.71 18.53 -9.92
C ALA A 62 -6.19 18.64 -9.75
N SER A 63 -5.52 17.51 -9.56
CA SER A 63 -4.06 17.48 -9.45
C SER A 63 -3.46 16.33 -10.26
N LYS A 64 -2.25 16.55 -10.79
CA LYS A 64 -1.43 15.52 -11.42
C LYS A 64 -0.10 15.47 -10.67
N THR A 65 0.24 14.29 -10.16
CA THR A 65 1.44 14.09 -9.34
C THR A 65 2.22 12.89 -9.85
N LEU A 66 3.53 13.02 -9.95
CA LEU A 66 4.43 11.89 -10.18
C LEU A 66 4.87 11.37 -8.81
N VAL A 67 4.66 10.09 -8.57
CA VAL A 67 5.10 9.38 -7.37
C VAL A 67 6.28 8.51 -7.78
N ASP A 68 7.46 8.78 -7.24
CA ASP A 68 8.61 7.91 -7.40
C ASP A 68 8.55 6.71 -6.44
N PRO A 69 9.40 5.68 -6.62
CA PRO A 69 9.36 4.48 -5.79
C PRO A 69 9.55 4.75 -4.29
N LEU A 70 10.43 5.67 -3.90
CA LEU A 70 10.66 6.00 -2.49
C LEU A 70 9.48 6.77 -1.90
N GLN A 71 8.90 7.70 -2.66
CA GLN A 71 7.69 8.41 -2.25
C GLN A 71 6.52 7.44 -2.07
N GLY A 72 6.39 6.45 -2.94
CA GLY A 72 5.37 5.39 -2.78
C GLY A 72 5.55 4.58 -1.48
N MET A 73 6.81 4.23 -1.16
CA MET A 73 7.14 3.58 0.12
C MET A 73 6.85 4.49 1.31
N PHE A 74 7.28 5.75 1.24
CA PHE A 74 6.97 6.74 2.27
C PHE A 74 5.46 6.83 2.54
N ASN A 75 4.63 6.89 1.51
CA ASN A 75 3.18 6.97 1.65
C ASN A 75 2.62 5.73 2.37
N PHE A 76 3.12 4.53 2.06
CA PHE A 76 2.76 3.30 2.76
C PHE A 76 3.15 3.34 4.24
N TYR A 77 4.42 3.64 4.55
CA TYR A 77 4.89 3.67 5.93
C TYR A 77 4.23 4.77 6.75
N TRP A 78 3.96 5.91 6.11
CA TRP A 78 3.21 6.98 6.76
C TRP A 78 1.77 6.55 7.09
N GLN A 79 1.12 5.83 6.19
CA GLN A 79 -0.20 5.27 6.46
C GLN A 79 -0.15 4.25 7.61
N LEU A 80 0.90 3.44 7.69
CA LEU A 80 1.10 2.50 8.79
C LEU A 80 1.27 3.23 10.14
N VAL A 81 1.95 4.37 10.17
CA VAL A 81 2.08 5.22 11.37
C VAL A 81 0.74 5.86 11.75
N MET A 82 0.02 6.38 10.79
CA MET A 82 -1.26 7.06 10.99
C MET A 82 -2.40 6.10 11.32
N GLY A 83 -2.37 4.90 10.77
CA GLY A 83 -3.49 3.99 10.65
C GLY A 83 -4.47 4.41 9.56
N ASP A 84 -5.40 3.54 9.22
CA ASP A 84 -6.50 3.82 8.31
C ASP A 84 -7.85 3.57 8.96
N ARG A 85 -8.64 4.64 9.06
CA ARG A 85 -9.95 4.57 9.69
C ARG A 85 -11.00 3.90 8.80
N ALA A 86 -10.85 4.00 7.48
CA ALA A 86 -11.78 3.38 6.53
C ALA A 86 -11.65 1.86 6.58
N ASP A 87 -10.42 1.36 6.68
CA ASP A 87 -10.10 -0.06 6.71
C ASP A 87 -10.02 -0.64 8.14
N ASN A 88 -10.31 0.20 9.14
CA ASN A 88 -10.24 -0.17 10.56
C ASN A 88 -8.84 -0.67 10.99
N VAL A 89 -7.79 -0.10 10.41
CA VAL A 89 -6.40 -0.41 10.75
C VAL A 89 -5.86 0.64 11.73
N PRO A 90 -5.47 0.25 12.96
CA PRO A 90 -4.88 1.19 13.90
C PRO A 90 -3.46 1.58 13.48
N GLY A 91 -3.06 2.81 13.85
CA GLY A 91 -1.71 3.29 13.64
C GLY A 91 -0.72 2.78 14.70
N TYR A 92 0.47 3.37 14.69
CA TYR A 92 1.63 2.96 15.50
C TYR A 92 1.39 2.83 17.01
N ASP A 93 0.42 3.55 17.57
CA ASP A 93 0.05 3.56 19.00
C ASP A 93 -1.33 2.92 19.27
N GLY A 94 -1.86 2.16 18.33
CA GLY A 94 -3.15 1.49 18.45
C GLY A 94 -4.36 2.40 18.20
N LYS A 95 -4.17 3.65 17.75
CA LYS A 95 -5.25 4.60 17.48
C LYS A 95 -5.43 4.84 16.00
N MET A 96 -6.68 5.00 15.60
CA MET A 96 -7.04 5.40 14.22
C MET A 96 -7.24 6.91 14.16
N ARG A 97 -6.68 7.55 13.12
CA ARG A 97 -6.70 9.00 12.96
C ARG A 97 -7.31 9.40 11.62
N ALA A 98 -8.14 10.43 11.64
CA ALA A 98 -8.68 11.04 10.42
C ALA A 98 -7.80 12.20 9.92
N THR A 99 -6.99 12.79 10.81
CA THR A 99 -6.11 13.92 10.50
C THR A 99 -4.77 13.73 11.20
N VAL A 100 -3.72 14.33 10.64
CA VAL A 100 -2.39 14.32 11.26
C VAL A 100 -2.42 15.20 12.50
N PRO A 101 -2.23 14.65 13.71
CA PRO A 101 -2.11 15.46 14.90
C PRO A 101 -0.71 16.11 14.94
N LYS A 102 -0.64 17.31 15.53
CA LYS A 102 0.59 18.12 15.56
C LYS A 102 1.81 17.37 16.10
N PHE A 103 1.63 16.47 17.05
CA PHE A 103 2.76 15.71 17.62
C PHE A 103 3.35 14.67 16.65
N LEU A 104 2.65 14.32 15.56
CA LEU A 104 3.18 13.45 14.51
C LEU A 104 3.87 14.21 13.37
N GLU A 105 3.79 15.54 13.33
CA GLU A 105 4.46 16.33 12.28
C GLU A 105 5.97 16.09 12.28
N VAL A 106 6.58 15.95 13.47
CA VAL A 106 8.01 15.64 13.59
C VAL A 106 8.36 14.27 12.97
N HIS A 107 7.49 13.27 13.11
CA HIS A 107 7.71 11.96 12.49
C HIS A 107 7.57 12.04 10.98
N TYR A 108 6.61 12.82 10.49
CA TYR A 108 6.43 13.06 9.06
C TYR A 108 7.69 13.70 8.45
N GLU A 109 8.19 14.78 9.08
CA GLU A 109 9.40 15.49 8.63
C GLU A 109 10.64 14.60 8.67
N ASN A 110 10.83 13.82 9.74
CA ASN A 110 11.95 12.89 9.85
C ASN A 110 11.90 11.80 8.76
N MET A 111 10.73 11.21 8.54
CA MET A 111 10.56 10.17 7.51
C MET A 111 10.81 10.70 6.10
N GLN A 112 10.52 11.98 5.83
CA GLN A 112 10.80 12.59 4.52
C GLN A 112 12.30 12.75 4.21
N GLN A 113 13.17 12.66 5.22
CA GLN A 113 14.63 12.74 5.06
C GLN A 113 15.29 11.38 4.80
N LEU A 114 14.52 10.29 4.89
CA LEU A 114 15.04 8.95 4.70
C LEU A 114 15.12 8.61 3.21
N GLU A 115 16.20 7.95 2.83
CA GLU A 115 16.57 7.74 1.43
C GLU A 115 16.33 6.30 0.95
N SER A 116 15.90 5.41 1.85
CA SER A 116 15.67 4.01 1.52
C SER A 116 14.48 3.43 2.26
N GLU A 117 13.91 2.36 1.70
CA GLU A 117 12.84 1.60 2.36
C GLU A 117 13.31 0.97 3.67
N GLN A 118 14.57 0.51 3.75
CA GLN A 118 15.11 -0.06 4.98
C GLN A 118 15.15 0.98 6.11
N GLU A 119 15.50 2.21 5.80
CA GLU A 119 15.48 3.30 6.78
C GLU A 119 14.06 3.65 7.22
N LEU A 120 13.11 3.72 6.27
CA LEU A 120 11.69 3.92 6.59
C LEU A 120 11.16 2.81 7.49
N PHE A 121 11.46 1.56 7.17
CA PHE A 121 11.06 0.40 7.97
C PHE A 121 11.67 0.46 9.38
N ASN A 122 12.98 0.72 9.49
CA ASN A 122 13.67 0.80 10.77
C ASN A 122 13.11 1.93 11.63
N TYR A 123 12.86 3.10 11.03
CA TYR A 123 12.28 4.23 11.72
C TYR A 123 10.88 3.92 12.26
N VAL A 124 10.03 3.31 11.43
CA VAL A 124 8.68 2.93 11.86
C VAL A 124 8.74 1.86 12.94
N LEU A 125 9.63 0.87 12.80
CA LEU A 125 9.83 -0.18 13.82
C LEU A 125 10.24 0.40 15.18
N GLU A 126 11.09 1.44 15.19
CA GLU A 126 11.56 2.12 16.40
C GLU A 126 10.42 2.85 17.13
N ILE A 127 9.55 3.54 16.38
CA ILE A 127 8.46 4.32 16.99
C ILE A 127 7.20 3.50 17.28
N TYR A 128 7.07 2.28 16.71
CA TYR A 128 5.86 1.47 16.80
C TYR A 128 5.66 0.94 18.22
N GLN A 129 4.54 1.29 18.84
CA GLN A 129 4.26 0.97 20.24
C GLN A 129 3.52 -0.38 20.43
N LEU A 130 3.12 -1.01 19.34
CA LEU A 130 2.46 -2.32 19.35
C LEU A 130 3.49 -3.42 19.02
N PRO A 131 3.18 -4.69 19.32
CA PRO A 131 4.05 -5.81 18.97
C PRO A 131 4.38 -5.83 17.49
N ILE A 132 5.61 -6.22 17.13
CA ILE A 132 6.10 -6.29 15.73
C ILE A 132 5.16 -7.08 14.84
N LEU A 133 4.63 -8.20 15.35
CA LEU A 133 3.67 -9.01 14.60
C LEU A 133 2.42 -8.21 14.20
N GLN A 134 1.90 -7.36 15.09
CA GLN A 134 0.77 -6.49 14.76
C GLN A 134 1.16 -5.42 13.73
N MET A 135 2.37 -4.85 13.81
CA MET A 135 2.87 -3.93 12.78
C MET A 135 2.88 -4.60 11.40
N LEU A 136 3.37 -5.84 11.33
CA LEU A 136 3.38 -6.60 10.07
C LEU A 136 1.98 -6.94 9.57
N GLN A 137 1.05 -7.30 10.47
CA GLN A 137 -0.35 -7.55 10.13
C GLN A 137 -1.04 -6.29 9.62
N HIS A 138 -0.87 -5.15 10.31
CA HIS A 138 -1.40 -3.86 9.85
C HIS A 138 -0.84 -3.47 8.49
N GLY A 139 0.48 -3.67 8.29
CA GLY A 139 1.09 -3.44 6.98
C GLY A 139 0.51 -4.34 5.89
N ALA A 140 0.19 -5.61 6.19
CA ALA A 140 -0.43 -6.50 5.23
C ALA A 140 -1.85 -6.05 4.82
N CYS A 141 -2.59 -5.41 5.74
CA CYS A 141 -3.89 -4.83 5.45
C CYS A 141 -3.80 -3.57 4.57
N LEU A 142 -2.72 -2.78 4.73
CA LEU A 142 -2.54 -1.51 4.03
C LEU A 142 -1.76 -1.64 2.72
N TRP A 143 -1.05 -2.75 2.52
CA TRP A 143 -0.19 -2.95 1.36
C TRP A 143 -0.98 -3.12 0.07
N ILE A 144 -0.72 -2.25 -0.90
CA ILE A 144 -1.22 -2.42 -2.26
C ILE A 144 -0.27 -3.32 -3.02
N GLN A 145 -0.73 -4.51 -3.36
CA GLN A 145 0.01 -5.46 -4.19
C GLN A 145 0.25 -4.89 -5.58
N ARG A 146 1.51 -4.77 -6.01
CA ARG A 146 1.93 -4.11 -7.26
C ARG A 146 2.10 -5.08 -8.41
N CYS A 147 2.47 -6.33 -8.10
CA CYS A 147 2.62 -7.39 -9.09
C CYS A 147 2.26 -8.74 -8.46
N GLU A 148 2.22 -9.78 -9.27
CA GLU A 148 2.03 -11.14 -8.79
C GLU A 148 3.17 -11.54 -7.85
N GLY A 149 2.84 -12.09 -6.69
CA GLY A 149 3.80 -12.49 -5.66
C GLY A 149 4.33 -11.33 -4.78
N ASP A 150 3.94 -10.08 -5.01
CA ASP A 150 4.27 -8.96 -4.13
C ASP A 150 3.53 -9.11 -2.80
N ASN A 151 4.24 -9.54 -1.76
CA ASN A 151 3.70 -9.87 -0.46
C ASN A 151 4.43 -9.09 0.64
N TRP A 152 3.68 -8.23 1.34
CA TRP A 152 4.21 -7.43 2.43
C TRP A 152 4.82 -8.27 3.57
N LEU A 153 4.22 -9.39 3.96
CA LEU A 153 4.74 -10.19 5.07
C LEU A 153 6.12 -10.77 4.75
N GLN A 154 6.33 -11.23 3.51
CA GLN A 154 7.65 -11.70 3.06
C GLN A 154 8.65 -10.54 3.01
N ARG A 155 8.23 -9.38 2.50
CA ARG A 155 9.06 -8.18 2.44
C ARG A 155 9.44 -7.69 3.84
N GLY A 156 8.48 -7.59 4.76
CA GLY A 156 8.71 -7.21 6.15
C GLY A 156 9.66 -8.16 6.89
N LYS A 157 9.56 -9.47 6.63
CA LYS A 157 10.50 -10.48 7.16
C LYS A 157 11.93 -10.24 6.66
N GLN A 158 12.10 -9.92 5.37
CA GLN A 158 13.42 -9.59 4.81
C GLN A 158 14.00 -8.33 5.43
N LEU A 159 13.17 -7.28 5.56
CA LEU A 159 13.58 -6.02 6.18
C LEU A 159 13.98 -6.21 7.65
N LEU A 160 13.25 -7.02 8.42
CA LEU A 160 13.61 -7.38 9.79
C LEU A 160 14.96 -8.09 9.88
N THR A 161 15.25 -9.00 8.94
CA THR A 161 16.52 -9.72 8.91
C THR A 161 17.72 -8.77 8.68
N ASN A 162 17.50 -7.69 7.94
CA ASN A 162 18.51 -6.68 7.62
C ASN A 162 18.57 -5.55 8.66
N THR A 163 17.71 -5.56 9.67
CA THR A 163 17.67 -4.51 10.67
C THR A 163 18.81 -4.67 11.69
N PRO A 164 19.58 -3.60 12.01
CA PRO A 164 20.64 -3.66 13.02
C PRO A 164 20.14 -3.87 14.45
N LEU A 165 18.86 -3.66 14.70
CA LEU A 165 18.22 -3.99 15.97
C LEU A 165 18.47 -5.46 16.24
N GLU A 166 19.58 -5.67 16.90
CA GLU A 166 20.06 -6.98 17.26
C GLU A 166 18.93 -7.84 17.81
N ARG A 167 18.59 -8.86 17.03
CA ARG A 167 18.60 -10.28 17.44
C ARG A 167 18.06 -10.61 18.85
N SER A 168 17.84 -9.65 19.74
CA SER A 168 17.22 -9.85 21.06
C SER A 168 15.69 -9.72 21.03
N ILE A 169 15.09 -9.25 19.93
CA ILE A 169 13.65 -9.37 19.70
C ILE A 169 13.46 -10.43 18.61
N MET A 170 13.92 -11.63 18.88
CA MET A 170 13.51 -12.78 18.11
C MET A 170 12.00 -12.96 18.33
N VAL A 171 11.21 -12.52 17.36
CA VAL A 171 9.93 -13.15 17.10
C VAL A 171 10.26 -14.64 16.95
N GLU A 172 9.76 -15.49 17.84
CA GLU A 172 9.89 -16.92 17.67
C GLU A 172 9.49 -17.27 16.23
N PRO A 173 10.29 -18.06 15.48
CA PRO A 173 10.09 -18.26 14.04
C PRO A 173 8.68 -18.77 13.66
N GLY A 174 8.02 -19.50 14.54
CA GLY A 174 6.74 -20.13 14.28
C GLY A 174 5.59 -19.18 13.91
N PRO A 175 5.27 -18.15 14.70
CA PRO A 175 4.06 -17.33 14.45
C PRO A 175 4.10 -16.55 13.13
N LEU A 176 5.29 -16.15 12.67
CA LEU A 176 5.43 -15.39 11.43
C LEU A 176 5.35 -16.28 10.19
N ASP A 177 5.93 -17.46 10.28
CA ASP A 177 5.89 -18.45 9.19
C ASP A 177 4.45 -18.99 9.01
N ASP A 178 3.74 -19.24 10.09
CA ASP A 178 2.33 -19.65 10.06
C ASP A 178 1.44 -18.56 9.43
N LEU A 179 1.73 -17.29 9.68
CA LEU A 179 0.98 -16.18 9.11
C LEU A 179 1.22 -16.05 7.60
N ILE A 180 2.45 -16.24 7.15
CA ILE A 180 2.81 -16.20 5.72
C ILE A 180 2.12 -17.35 4.97
N HIS A 181 2.08 -18.53 5.56
CA HIS A 181 1.43 -19.69 4.93
C HIS A 181 -0.09 -19.66 4.99
N SER A 182 -0.68 -19.03 6.01
CA SER A 182 -2.14 -18.90 6.14
C SER A 182 -2.74 -17.78 5.28
N SER A 183 -1.95 -16.81 4.84
CA SER A 183 -2.41 -15.66 4.06
C SER A 183 -2.39 -15.85 2.55
N LEU A 184 -2.10 -17.06 2.07
CA LEU A 184 -2.29 -17.42 0.66
C LEU A 184 -3.72 -17.98 0.49
N PRO A 185 -4.71 -17.20 0.03
CA PRO A 185 -5.90 -17.82 -0.51
C PRO A 185 -5.46 -18.55 -1.78
N LEU A 186 -5.57 -19.87 -1.76
CA LEU A 186 -5.58 -20.68 -2.97
C LEU A 186 -6.76 -20.19 -3.80
N PHE A 187 -6.50 -19.28 -4.71
CA PHE A 187 -7.43 -18.94 -5.76
C PHE A 187 -7.40 -20.10 -6.74
N GLU A 188 -8.14 -21.15 -6.44
CA GLU A 188 -8.47 -22.15 -7.46
C GLU A 188 -9.40 -21.47 -8.46
N PRO A 189 -9.00 -21.36 -9.75
CA PRO A 189 -9.94 -20.89 -10.75
C PRO A 189 -11.05 -21.93 -10.86
N GLU A 190 -12.26 -21.59 -10.41
CA GLU A 190 -13.44 -22.38 -10.70
C GLU A 190 -13.57 -22.49 -12.23
N HIS A 191 -13.23 -23.64 -12.78
CA HIS A 191 -13.56 -24.03 -14.14
C HIS A 191 -15.08 -24.29 -14.23
N GLY A 192 -15.84 -23.20 -14.25
CA GLY A 192 -17.24 -23.22 -14.60
C GLY A 192 -17.42 -23.38 -16.12
N VAL A 193 -17.26 -24.59 -16.61
CA VAL A 193 -17.74 -24.94 -17.95
C VAL A 193 -19.26 -25.04 -17.90
N GLY A 194 -19.94 -23.92 -18.08
CA GLY A 194 -21.37 -23.88 -18.33
C GLY A 194 -21.67 -24.49 -19.69
N ASN A 195 -22.12 -25.74 -19.71
CA ASN A 195 -22.71 -26.36 -20.89
C ASN A 195 -24.00 -25.61 -21.26
N LEU A 196 -23.93 -24.79 -22.29
CA LEU A 196 -25.10 -24.31 -22.99
C LEU A 196 -25.68 -25.49 -23.81
N SER A 197 -26.65 -26.19 -23.25
CA SER A 197 -27.50 -27.14 -24.01
C SER A 197 -28.42 -26.36 -24.93
N THR A 198 -28.13 -26.38 -26.20
CA THR A 198 -29.07 -26.06 -27.26
C THR A 198 -30.03 -27.25 -27.41
N THR A 199 -31.31 -27.04 -27.19
CA THR A 199 -32.37 -27.95 -27.60
C THR A 199 -33.27 -27.22 -28.63
N PRO A 200 -33.84 -27.94 -29.61
CA PRO A 200 -34.37 -27.44 -30.87
C PRO A 200 -35.68 -26.67 -30.80
#